data_1b6df6b09711f7cf160fbc162fc19bff
#
_entry.id   1b6df6b09711f7cf160fbc162fc19bff
#
_cell.length_a   1.000
_cell.length_b   1.000
_cell.length_c   1.000
_cell.angle_alpha   90.00
_cell.angle_beta   90.00
_cell.angle_gamma   90.00
#
_symmetry.space_group_name_H-M   'P 1'
#
loop_
_entity.id
_entity.type
_entity.pdbx_description
1 polymer ?
#
loop_
_entity_poly.entity_id
_entity_poly.type
_entity_poly.pdbx_seq_one_letter_code
_entity_poly.pdbx_strand_id
1 'polypeptide(L)'
;MFKSRTAQLIFYTIYCTLGLVGCVSTLGIFDDINTIRWDFYVHFTNISNFLCIGVMLAALIQTAKKKEDSYVSAAPLLKFIGMLGILLTFLVFNIMLAGAEGRDPQANWRIGSLVFHVILPIMYIADWFLFYERKKCKWYYPVASIAFPLGYVIFLLIQALILKFDASILIPTTTTPLIYPYFFVNLDTQGVPGVLMWICILAVAFVAVGFAFFGLDRLGKKK
;
A
#
# COMPACT_ATOMS: atom_id res chain seq x y z
N MET A 1 -22.62 1.85 -8.39
CA MET A 1 -21.96 0.52 -8.47
C MET A 1 -22.27 -0.10 -9.81
N PHE A 2 -21.25 -0.45 -10.55
CA PHE A 2 -21.34 -0.94 -11.93
C PHE A 2 -21.00 -2.44 -11.98
N LYS A 3 -21.84 -3.20 -12.70
CA LYS A 3 -21.62 -4.64 -12.95
C LYS A 3 -20.90 -4.90 -14.26
N SER A 4 -20.81 -3.90 -15.13
CA SER A 4 -20.29 -4.03 -16.50
C SER A 4 -18.92 -4.68 -16.53
N ARG A 5 -18.85 -5.87 -17.14
CA ARG A 5 -17.61 -6.64 -17.33
C ARG A 5 -16.58 -5.85 -18.14
N THR A 6 -17.03 -5.15 -19.20
CA THR A 6 -16.12 -4.35 -20.04
C THR A 6 -15.49 -3.20 -19.26
N ALA A 7 -16.29 -2.45 -18.47
CA ALA A 7 -15.76 -1.36 -17.65
C ALA A 7 -14.76 -1.88 -16.60
N GLN A 8 -15.03 -3.02 -15.97
CA GLN A 8 -14.14 -3.67 -15.01
C GLN A 8 -12.83 -4.10 -15.69
N LEU A 9 -12.88 -4.74 -16.86
CA LEU A 9 -11.68 -5.16 -17.60
C LEU A 9 -10.80 -3.96 -17.96
N ILE A 10 -11.38 -2.88 -18.50
CA ILE A 10 -10.64 -1.66 -18.82
C ILE A 10 -9.98 -1.10 -17.56
N PHE A 11 -10.74 -0.94 -16.49
CA PHE A 11 -10.25 -0.36 -15.24
C PHE A 11 -9.09 -1.17 -14.64
N TYR A 12 -9.25 -2.49 -14.51
CA TYR A 12 -8.22 -3.35 -13.93
C TYR A 12 -6.98 -3.46 -14.81
N THR A 13 -7.15 -3.46 -16.14
CA THR A 13 -6.01 -3.43 -17.07
C THR A 13 -5.21 -2.14 -16.89
N ILE A 14 -5.87 -0.98 -16.87
CA ILE A 14 -5.20 0.30 -16.63
C ILE A 14 -4.49 0.29 -15.27
N TYR A 15 -5.15 -0.17 -14.21
CA TYR A 15 -4.55 -0.24 -12.88
C TYR A 15 -3.30 -1.11 -12.85
N CYS A 16 -3.36 -2.32 -13.39
CA CYS A 16 -2.22 -3.25 -13.42
C CYS A 16 -1.07 -2.72 -14.29
N THR A 17 -1.36 -2.05 -15.43
CA THR A 17 -0.35 -1.44 -16.28
C THR A 17 0.36 -0.29 -15.55
N LEU A 18 -0.39 0.62 -14.92
CA LEU A 18 0.18 1.68 -14.10
C LEU A 18 0.96 1.11 -12.91
N GLY A 19 0.45 0.03 -12.31
CA GLY A 19 1.15 -0.69 -11.24
C GLY A 19 2.51 -1.22 -11.69
N LEU A 20 2.59 -1.80 -12.88
CA LEU A 20 3.86 -2.26 -13.47
C LEU A 20 4.83 -1.08 -13.69
N VAL A 21 4.35 0.04 -14.24
CA VAL A 21 5.16 1.26 -14.41
C VAL A 21 5.69 1.74 -13.06
N GLY A 22 4.85 1.76 -12.02
CA GLY A 22 5.26 2.11 -10.66
C GLY A 22 6.32 1.15 -10.11
N CYS A 23 6.17 -0.17 -10.28
CA CYS A 23 7.16 -1.17 -9.88
C CYS A 23 8.53 -0.94 -10.54
N VAL A 24 8.55 -0.75 -11.86
CA VAL A 24 9.78 -0.47 -12.61
C VAL A 24 10.44 0.83 -12.13
N SER A 25 9.63 1.86 -11.84
CA SER A 25 10.12 3.13 -11.32
C SER A 25 10.74 3.01 -9.92
N THR A 26 10.14 2.20 -9.02
CA THR A 26 10.68 2.02 -7.67
C THR A 26 12.02 1.29 -7.65
N LEU A 27 12.27 0.45 -8.65
CA LEU A 27 13.58 -0.18 -8.86
C LEU A 27 14.66 0.79 -9.36
N GLY A 28 14.29 2.03 -9.73
CA GLY A 28 15.22 3.03 -10.24
C GLY A 28 15.58 2.86 -11.73
N ILE A 29 14.99 1.89 -12.42
CA ILE A 29 15.32 1.54 -13.81
C ILE A 29 15.11 2.72 -14.79
N PHE A 30 14.16 3.62 -14.48
CA PHE A 30 13.94 4.83 -15.29
C PHE A 30 15.00 5.92 -15.07
N ASP A 31 15.71 5.85 -13.93
CA ASP A 31 16.79 6.80 -13.64
C ASP A 31 18.12 6.29 -14.26
N ASP A 32 18.43 5.01 -14.05
CA ASP A 32 19.58 4.31 -14.63
C ASP A 32 19.33 2.79 -14.65
N ILE A 33 19.28 2.19 -15.84
CA ILE A 33 19.02 0.76 -16.01
C ILE A 33 20.10 -0.15 -15.39
N ASN A 34 21.30 0.36 -15.17
CA ASN A 34 22.40 -0.39 -14.57
C ASN A 34 22.41 -0.30 -13.03
N THR A 35 21.53 0.53 -12.46
CA THR A 35 21.52 0.80 -11.01
C THR A 35 20.17 0.42 -10.43
N ILE A 36 20.13 -0.74 -9.76
CA ILE A 36 18.92 -1.18 -9.05
C ILE A 36 18.91 -0.60 -7.64
N ARG A 37 17.80 0.02 -7.24
CA ARG A 37 17.57 0.47 -5.87
C ARG A 37 17.21 -0.73 -4.98
N TRP A 38 18.17 -1.18 -4.21
CA TRP A 38 18.00 -2.34 -3.33
C TRP A 38 17.11 -2.08 -2.11
N ASP A 39 16.82 -0.81 -1.78
CA ASP A 39 15.95 -0.38 -0.70
C ASP A 39 14.47 -0.28 -1.10
N PHE A 40 14.10 -0.69 -2.31
CA PHE A 40 12.73 -0.58 -2.83
C PHE A 40 11.69 -1.27 -1.92
N TYR A 41 12.05 -2.39 -1.29
CA TYR A 41 11.17 -3.19 -0.44
C TYR A 41 11.00 -2.64 0.98
N VAL A 42 11.81 -1.65 1.38
CA VAL A 42 11.81 -1.09 2.74
C VAL A 42 10.62 -0.17 2.98
N HIS A 43 10.11 0.48 1.93
CA HIS A 43 9.05 1.46 2.05
C HIS A 43 7.65 0.82 2.11
N PHE A 44 6.84 1.20 3.12
CA PHE A 44 5.45 0.75 3.27
C PHE A 44 4.62 1.04 2.01
N THR A 45 4.88 2.17 1.35
CA THR A 45 4.28 2.53 0.06
C THR A 45 4.42 1.41 -0.97
N ASN A 46 5.62 0.87 -1.13
CA ASN A 46 5.87 -0.16 -2.13
C ASN A 46 5.17 -1.47 -1.77
N ILE A 47 5.27 -1.90 -0.51
CA ILE A 47 4.63 -3.14 -0.02
C ILE A 47 3.11 -3.05 -0.12
N SER A 48 2.50 -1.91 0.26
CA SER A 48 1.05 -1.71 0.15
C SER A 48 0.58 -1.67 -1.31
N ASN A 49 1.33 -1.02 -2.21
CA ASN A 49 1.03 -1.02 -3.64
C ASN A 49 1.17 -2.42 -4.25
N PHE A 50 2.21 -3.20 -3.88
CA PHE A 50 2.36 -4.58 -4.37
C PHE A 50 1.18 -5.47 -3.96
N LEU A 51 0.73 -5.36 -2.70
CA LEU A 51 -0.48 -6.05 -2.25
C LEU A 51 -1.70 -5.63 -3.09
N CYS A 52 -1.89 -4.34 -3.32
CA CYS A 52 -3.00 -3.80 -4.09
C CYS A 52 -2.95 -4.26 -5.55
N ILE A 53 -1.77 -4.24 -6.19
CA ILE A 53 -1.58 -4.73 -7.56
C ILE A 53 -1.93 -6.22 -7.65
N GLY A 54 -1.50 -7.04 -6.70
CA GLY A 54 -1.85 -8.46 -6.64
C GLY A 54 -3.36 -8.70 -6.52
N VAL A 55 -4.05 -7.94 -5.66
CA VAL A 55 -5.51 -8.02 -5.52
C VAL A 55 -6.23 -7.56 -6.78
N MET A 56 -5.77 -6.49 -7.43
CA MET A 56 -6.36 -5.99 -8.66
C MET A 56 -6.11 -6.93 -9.86
N LEU A 57 -4.96 -7.60 -9.89
CA LEU A 57 -4.69 -8.66 -10.86
C LEU A 57 -5.64 -9.86 -10.65
N ALA A 58 -5.87 -10.25 -9.39
CA ALA A 58 -6.87 -11.30 -9.10
C ALA A 58 -8.28 -10.88 -9.53
N ALA A 59 -8.64 -9.60 -9.35
CA ALA A 59 -9.91 -9.03 -9.82
C ALA A 59 -9.99 -9.03 -11.36
N LEU A 60 -8.91 -8.68 -12.06
CA LEU A 60 -8.80 -8.74 -13.52
C LEU A 60 -9.01 -10.19 -14.01
N ILE A 61 -8.32 -11.15 -13.42
CA ILE A 61 -8.44 -12.58 -13.79
C ILE A 61 -9.87 -13.09 -13.52
N GLN A 62 -10.46 -12.74 -12.37
CA GLN A 62 -11.85 -13.09 -12.06
C GLN A 62 -12.80 -12.52 -13.10
N THR A 63 -12.62 -11.24 -13.46
CA THR A 63 -13.48 -10.56 -14.43
C THR A 63 -13.31 -11.12 -15.84
N ALA A 64 -12.09 -11.46 -16.25
CA ALA A 64 -11.83 -12.08 -17.57
C ALA A 64 -12.54 -13.43 -17.72
N LYS A 65 -12.65 -14.20 -16.63
CA LYS A 65 -13.34 -15.52 -16.63
C LYS A 65 -14.86 -15.43 -16.55
N LYS A 66 -15.45 -14.27 -16.25
CA LYS A 66 -16.91 -14.10 -16.19
C LYS A 66 -17.53 -14.20 -17.59
N LYS A 67 -18.73 -14.78 -17.63
CA LYS A 67 -19.56 -14.79 -18.85
C LYS A 67 -20.60 -13.65 -18.86
N GLU A 68 -20.97 -13.15 -17.67
CA GLU A 68 -22.03 -12.17 -17.48
C GLU A 68 -21.55 -10.98 -16.62
N ASP A 69 -22.28 -9.88 -16.71
CA ASP A 69 -22.07 -8.67 -15.90
C ASP A 69 -22.39 -8.96 -14.43
N SER A 70 -21.40 -8.81 -13.56
CA SER A 70 -21.54 -9.02 -12.12
C SER A 70 -20.54 -8.21 -11.33
N TYR A 71 -20.78 -8.07 -10.02
CA TYR A 71 -19.81 -7.43 -9.12
C TYR A 71 -18.54 -8.28 -8.95
N VAL A 72 -17.45 -7.62 -8.57
CA VAL A 72 -16.19 -8.28 -8.22
C VAL A 72 -16.20 -8.62 -6.73
N SER A 73 -15.67 -9.78 -6.41
CA SER A 73 -15.53 -10.28 -5.02
C SER A 73 -14.20 -10.99 -4.79
N ALA A 74 -13.18 -10.68 -5.60
CA ALA A 74 -11.86 -11.28 -5.47
C ALA A 74 -11.22 -10.93 -4.13
N ALA A 75 -10.74 -11.96 -3.40
CA ALA A 75 -9.95 -11.83 -2.18
C ALA A 75 -10.47 -10.76 -1.19
N PRO A 76 -11.70 -10.86 -0.63
CA PRO A 76 -12.37 -9.78 0.08
C PRO A 76 -11.61 -9.25 1.31
N LEU A 77 -10.93 -10.11 2.05
CA LEU A 77 -10.10 -9.68 3.18
C LEU A 77 -8.86 -8.93 2.70
N LEU A 78 -8.14 -9.45 1.69
CA LEU A 78 -6.95 -8.79 1.15
C LEU A 78 -7.32 -7.47 0.47
N LYS A 79 -8.50 -7.40 -0.19
CA LYS A 79 -9.03 -6.14 -0.74
C LYS A 79 -9.24 -5.10 0.36
N PHE A 80 -9.79 -5.50 1.51
CA PHE A 80 -10.00 -4.61 2.65
C PHE A 80 -8.68 -4.18 3.29
N ILE A 81 -7.75 -5.11 3.50
CA ILE A 81 -6.40 -4.83 4.02
C ILE A 81 -5.66 -3.85 3.09
N GLY A 82 -5.65 -4.14 1.78
CA GLY A 82 -5.03 -3.28 0.78
C GLY A 82 -5.64 -1.88 0.76
N MET A 83 -6.97 -1.76 0.91
CA MET A 83 -7.64 -0.46 0.96
C MET A 83 -7.17 0.40 2.13
N LEU A 84 -7.05 -0.18 3.32
CA LEU A 84 -6.55 0.55 4.49
C LEU A 84 -5.06 0.87 4.36
N GLY A 85 -4.25 -0.08 3.86
CA GLY A 85 -2.82 0.12 3.64
C GLY A 85 -2.53 1.22 2.62
N ILE A 86 -3.25 1.21 1.48
CA ILE A 86 -3.05 2.20 0.42
C ILE A 86 -3.58 3.59 0.82
N LEU A 87 -4.65 3.65 1.62
CA LEU A 87 -5.13 4.90 2.19
C LEU A 87 -4.11 5.49 3.16
N LEU A 88 -3.50 4.67 4.01
CA LEU A 88 -2.41 5.10 4.89
C LEU A 88 -1.24 5.67 4.07
N THR A 89 -0.82 4.96 3.03
CA THR A 89 0.21 5.44 2.09
C THR A 89 -0.15 6.81 1.52
N PHE A 90 -1.38 6.97 1.01
CA PHE A 90 -1.85 8.23 0.43
C PHE A 90 -1.83 9.37 1.45
N LEU A 91 -2.38 9.15 2.64
CA LEU A 91 -2.47 10.20 3.67
C LEU A 91 -1.10 10.57 4.23
N VAL A 92 -0.29 9.60 4.62
CA VAL A 92 1.04 9.86 5.18
C VAL A 92 1.93 10.58 4.17
N PHE A 93 1.93 10.15 2.91
CA PHE A 93 2.74 10.81 1.90
C PHE A 93 2.27 12.25 1.66
N ASN A 94 1.00 12.46 1.33
CA ASN A 94 0.51 13.76 0.89
C ASN A 94 0.40 14.79 2.04
N ILE A 95 0.19 14.34 3.29
CA ILE A 95 0.06 15.23 4.45
C ILE A 95 1.40 15.46 5.14
N MET A 96 2.23 14.42 5.27
CA MET A 96 3.42 14.47 6.12
C MET A 96 4.73 14.49 5.35
N LEU A 97 4.83 13.72 4.24
CA LEU A 97 6.13 13.50 3.58
C LEU A 97 6.36 14.40 2.36
N ALA A 98 5.32 14.75 1.61
CA ALA A 98 5.47 15.51 0.37
C ALA A 98 6.02 16.94 0.59
N GLY A 99 5.72 17.53 1.76
CA GLY A 99 6.21 18.85 2.18
C GLY A 99 7.29 18.81 3.26
N ALA A 100 7.87 17.63 3.55
CA ALA A 100 8.85 17.48 4.61
C ALA A 100 10.14 18.28 4.32
N GLU A 101 10.73 18.87 5.35
CA GLU A 101 11.98 19.61 5.28
C GLU A 101 13.11 18.73 4.72
N GLY A 102 13.92 19.29 3.82
CA GLY A 102 15.01 18.58 3.15
C GLY A 102 14.59 17.68 1.98
N ARG A 103 13.29 17.54 1.70
CA ARG A 103 12.80 16.80 0.54
C ARG A 103 12.79 17.69 -0.71
N ASP A 104 13.33 17.19 -1.82
CA ASP A 104 13.20 17.83 -3.13
C ASP A 104 11.73 17.83 -3.57
N PRO A 105 11.07 19.01 -3.72
CA PRO A 105 9.68 19.08 -4.17
C PRO A 105 9.46 18.46 -5.56
N GLN A 106 10.46 18.51 -6.45
CA GLN A 106 10.37 17.92 -7.78
C GLN A 106 10.30 16.39 -7.75
N ALA A 107 10.85 15.76 -6.71
CA ALA A 107 10.76 14.32 -6.51
C ALA A 107 9.30 13.82 -6.37
N ASN A 108 8.39 14.68 -5.91
CA ASN A 108 6.97 14.35 -5.78
C ASN A 108 6.30 14.18 -7.15
N TRP A 109 6.79 14.85 -8.19
CA TRP A 109 6.25 14.86 -9.54
C TRP A 109 6.84 13.78 -10.45
N ARG A 110 7.82 13.02 -9.98
CA ARG A 110 8.34 11.87 -10.72
C ARG A 110 7.23 10.84 -10.94
N ILE A 111 7.23 10.18 -12.09
CA ILE A 111 6.18 9.21 -12.50
C ILE A 111 5.90 8.18 -11.41
N GLY A 112 6.94 7.55 -10.86
CA GLY A 112 6.79 6.56 -9.81
C GLY A 112 6.14 7.12 -8.54
N SER A 113 6.49 8.34 -8.14
CA SER A 113 5.90 9.00 -6.98
C SER A 113 4.41 9.29 -7.20
N LEU A 114 4.05 9.89 -8.35
CA LEU A 114 2.65 10.16 -8.69
C LEU A 114 1.82 8.87 -8.76
N VAL A 115 2.35 7.84 -9.41
CA VAL A 115 1.65 6.58 -9.58
C VAL A 115 1.39 5.93 -8.21
N PHE A 116 2.41 5.78 -7.37
CA PHE A 116 2.31 5.01 -6.12
C PHE A 116 1.70 5.79 -4.95
N HIS A 117 1.79 7.12 -4.93
CA HIS A 117 1.27 7.91 -3.82
C HIS A 117 -0.07 8.60 -4.11
N VAL A 118 -0.48 8.71 -5.39
CA VAL A 118 -1.70 9.44 -5.76
C VAL A 118 -2.61 8.59 -6.64
N ILE A 119 -2.14 8.16 -7.81
CA ILE A 119 -3.02 7.58 -8.84
C ILE A 119 -3.56 6.21 -8.41
N LEU A 120 -2.68 5.26 -8.07
CA LEU A 120 -3.10 3.92 -7.66
C LEU A 120 -3.90 3.92 -6.35
N PRO A 121 -3.55 4.70 -5.30
CA PRO A 121 -4.38 4.83 -4.12
C PRO A 121 -5.81 5.29 -4.44
N ILE A 122 -5.97 6.35 -5.22
CA ILE A 122 -7.29 6.86 -5.61
C ILE A 122 -8.07 5.82 -6.42
N MET A 123 -7.43 5.18 -7.40
CA MET A 123 -8.07 4.14 -8.21
C MET A 123 -8.48 2.93 -7.36
N TYR A 124 -7.65 2.49 -6.41
CA TYR A 124 -7.96 1.34 -5.56
C TYR A 124 -9.18 1.59 -4.65
N ILE A 125 -9.25 2.80 -4.09
CA ILE A 125 -10.39 3.24 -3.27
C ILE A 125 -11.63 3.39 -4.16
N ALA A 126 -11.49 4.00 -5.34
CA ALA A 126 -12.58 4.15 -6.31
C ALA A 126 -13.16 2.80 -6.74
N ASP A 127 -12.31 1.79 -7.00
CA ASP A 127 -12.74 0.44 -7.35
C ASP A 127 -13.68 -0.15 -6.28
N TRP A 128 -13.36 0.03 -5.00
CA TRP A 128 -14.20 -0.45 -3.90
C TRP A 128 -15.60 0.16 -3.93
N PHE A 129 -15.73 1.43 -4.34
CA PHE A 129 -17.03 2.09 -4.49
C PHE A 129 -17.74 1.73 -5.80
N LEU A 130 -17.01 1.51 -6.89
CA LEU A 130 -17.56 1.36 -8.23
C LEU A 130 -17.95 -0.09 -8.55
N PHE A 131 -17.11 -1.06 -8.25
CA PHE A 131 -17.22 -2.42 -8.77
C PHE A 131 -17.31 -3.49 -7.69
N TYR A 132 -16.88 -3.19 -6.45
CA TYR A 132 -16.81 -4.18 -5.41
C TYR A 132 -18.19 -4.45 -4.78
N GLU A 133 -18.50 -5.75 -4.53
CA GLU A 133 -19.78 -6.15 -3.96
C GLU A 133 -19.91 -5.70 -2.50
N ARG A 134 -21.00 -4.95 -2.17
CA ARG A 134 -21.26 -4.42 -0.83
C ARG A 134 -21.78 -5.50 0.13
N LYS A 135 -21.67 -5.21 1.43
CA LYS A 135 -22.06 -6.09 2.54
C LYS A 135 -21.30 -7.42 2.59
N LYS A 136 -20.10 -7.45 2.01
CA LYS A 136 -19.19 -8.60 2.06
C LYS A 136 -18.13 -8.46 3.13
N CYS A 137 -17.90 -7.27 3.69
CA CYS A 137 -16.96 -7.08 4.79
C CYS A 137 -17.50 -7.78 6.05
N LYS A 138 -16.65 -8.56 6.71
CA LYS A 138 -16.94 -9.19 7.98
C LYS A 138 -16.52 -8.26 9.13
N TRP A 139 -17.16 -8.38 10.28
CA TRP A 139 -16.96 -7.51 11.43
C TRP A 139 -15.50 -7.49 11.93
N TYR A 140 -14.78 -8.58 11.74
CA TYR A 140 -13.39 -8.71 12.18
C TYR A 140 -12.37 -8.13 11.18
N TYR A 141 -12.76 -7.74 9.96
CA TYR A 141 -11.84 -7.22 8.94
C TYR A 141 -11.05 -6.00 9.44
N PRO A 142 -11.66 -4.99 10.09
CA PRO A 142 -10.93 -3.85 10.65
C PRO A 142 -9.80 -4.27 11.59
N VAL A 143 -10.09 -5.22 12.49
CA VAL A 143 -9.10 -5.71 13.47
C VAL A 143 -8.07 -6.60 12.81
N ALA A 144 -8.47 -7.54 11.95
CA ALA A 144 -7.55 -8.42 11.24
C ALA A 144 -6.58 -7.65 10.33
N SER A 145 -7.01 -6.51 9.79
CA SER A 145 -6.19 -5.69 8.91
C SER A 145 -4.97 -5.09 9.59
N ILE A 146 -4.96 -4.97 10.92
CA ILE A 146 -3.80 -4.45 11.68
C ILE A 146 -2.57 -5.36 11.54
N ALA A 147 -2.78 -6.64 11.24
CA ALA A 147 -1.68 -7.58 11.05
C ALA A 147 -0.73 -7.14 9.93
N PHE A 148 -1.23 -6.41 8.93
CA PHE A 148 -0.42 -5.94 7.81
C PHE A 148 0.59 -4.85 8.23
N PRO A 149 0.18 -3.69 8.79
CA PRO A 149 1.14 -2.70 9.26
C PRO A 149 1.98 -3.19 10.45
N LEU A 150 1.46 -4.03 11.35
CA LEU A 150 2.26 -4.60 12.44
C LEU A 150 3.34 -5.55 11.90
N GLY A 151 2.99 -6.43 10.96
CA GLY A 151 3.95 -7.31 10.30
C GLY A 151 5.05 -6.52 9.59
N TYR A 152 4.68 -5.40 8.96
CA TYR A 152 5.64 -4.49 8.36
C TYR A 152 6.58 -3.85 9.40
N VAL A 153 6.08 -3.38 10.54
CA VAL A 153 6.93 -2.81 11.60
C VAL A 153 7.90 -3.86 12.16
N ILE A 154 7.41 -5.09 12.42
CA ILE A 154 8.27 -6.20 12.87
C ILE A 154 9.36 -6.47 11.84
N PHE A 155 9.01 -6.53 10.56
CA PHE A 155 9.98 -6.69 9.46
C PHE A 155 11.04 -5.58 9.48
N LEU A 156 10.64 -4.30 9.62
CA LEU A 156 11.59 -3.18 9.68
C LEU A 156 12.53 -3.26 10.88
N LEU A 157 12.03 -3.64 12.05
CA LEU A 157 12.86 -3.76 13.25
C LEU A 157 13.87 -4.89 13.11
N ILE A 158 13.48 -6.03 12.55
CA ILE A 158 14.38 -7.15 12.25
C ILE A 158 15.43 -6.72 11.23
N GLN A 159 15.01 -6.07 10.14
CA GLN A 159 15.92 -5.54 9.13
C GLN A 159 16.94 -4.55 9.74
N ALA A 160 16.47 -3.62 10.57
CA ALA A 160 17.33 -2.65 11.24
C ALA A 160 18.41 -3.34 12.10
N LEU A 161 18.06 -4.39 12.82
CA LEU A 161 19.02 -5.20 13.60
C LEU A 161 20.05 -5.86 12.68
N ILE A 162 19.62 -6.47 11.58
CA ILE A 162 20.53 -7.12 10.61
C ILE A 162 21.47 -6.08 9.99
N LEU A 163 20.94 -4.95 9.52
CA LEU A 163 21.74 -3.89 8.89
C LEU A 163 22.75 -3.26 9.84
N LYS A 164 22.45 -3.19 11.14
CA LYS A 164 23.38 -2.70 12.15
C LYS A 164 24.47 -3.74 12.49
N PHE A 165 24.17 -5.03 12.35
CA PHE A 165 25.13 -6.11 12.60
C PHE A 165 26.05 -6.31 11.38
N ASP A 166 25.48 -6.51 10.20
CA ASP A 166 26.20 -6.65 8.93
C ASP A 166 25.29 -6.30 7.75
N ALA A 167 25.48 -5.11 7.18
CA ALA A 167 24.67 -4.63 6.06
C ALA A 167 24.85 -5.48 4.78
N SER A 168 25.99 -6.15 4.60
CA SER A 168 26.28 -6.96 3.41
C SER A 168 25.35 -8.16 3.24
N ILE A 169 24.66 -8.58 4.32
CA ILE A 169 23.66 -9.67 4.28
C ILE A 169 22.44 -9.32 3.43
N LEU A 170 22.03 -8.03 3.41
CA LEU A 170 20.78 -7.60 2.76
C LEU A 170 20.98 -6.73 1.53
N ILE A 171 22.09 -6.02 1.44
CA ILE A 171 22.37 -5.04 0.37
C ILE A 171 23.81 -5.13 -0.10
N PRO A 172 24.09 -4.77 -1.37
CA PRO A 172 25.46 -4.66 -1.86
C PRO A 172 26.29 -3.67 -1.02
N THR A 173 27.55 -4.00 -0.79
CA THR A 173 28.48 -3.20 0.02
C THR A 173 28.71 -1.77 -0.49
N THR A 174 28.38 -1.50 -1.75
CA THR A 174 28.47 -0.17 -2.37
C THR A 174 27.31 0.77 -2.03
N THR A 175 26.26 0.24 -1.37
CA THR A 175 25.04 0.99 -1.07
C THR A 175 25.00 1.40 0.40
N THR A 176 24.71 2.67 0.69
CA THR A 176 24.46 3.12 2.06
C THR A 176 23.11 2.56 2.56
N PRO A 177 23.09 1.82 3.66
CA PRO A 177 21.87 1.19 4.14
C PRO A 177 20.87 2.21 4.68
N LEU A 178 19.60 2.11 4.25
CA LEU A 178 18.48 2.81 4.88
C LEU A 178 17.96 1.98 6.06
N ILE A 179 18.47 2.26 7.26
CA ILE A 179 18.14 1.48 8.46
C ILE A 179 16.69 1.74 8.89
N TYR A 180 16.29 3.00 8.96
CA TYR A 180 14.93 3.39 9.36
C TYR A 180 14.31 4.33 8.31
N PRO A 181 13.32 3.87 7.53
CA PRO A 181 12.68 4.69 6.50
C PRO A 181 11.76 5.78 7.06
N TYR A 182 11.35 5.65 8.33
CA TYR A 182 10.45 6.58 9.00
C TYR A 182 10.93 6.93 10.41
N PHE A 183 10.77 8.19 10.81
CA PHE A 183 11.19 8.68 12.12
C PHE A 183 10.49 7.96 13.28
N PHE A 184 9.22 7.57 13.11
CA PHE A 184 8.41 6.96 14.16
C PHE A 184 8.77 5.49 14.46
N VAL A 185 9.57 4.83 13.63
CA VAL A 185 10.13 3.49 13.90
C VAL A 185 11.63 3.53 14.22
N ASN A 186 12.22 4.72 14.30
CA ASN A 186 13.64 4.89 14.55
C ASN A 186 13.93 4.72 16.05
N LEU A 187 14.47 3.54 16.41
CA LEU A 187 14.83 3.21 17.80
C LEU A 187 15.95 4.09 18.35
N ASP A 188 16.82 4.62 17.48
CA ASP A 188 17.98 5.41 17.93
C ASP A 188 17.57 6.82 18.41
N THR A 189 16.50 7.37 17.81
CA THR A 189 16.00 8.71 18.16
C THR A 189 14.79 8.67 19.09
N GLN A 190 13.90 7.67 18.95
CA GLN A 190 12.66 7.56 19.72
C GLN A 190 12.78 6.68 20.96
N GLY A 191 13.78 5.80 20.99
CA GLY A 191 13.86 4.73 21.98
C GLY A 191 12.68 3.74 21.86
N VAL A 192 12.74 2.66 22.64
CA VAL A 192 11.65 1.65 22.64
C VAL A 192 10.29 2.26 23.04
N PRO A 193 10.19 3.08 24.12
CA PRO A 193 8.90 3.65 24.51
C PRO A 193 8.29 4.55 23.43
N GLY A 194 9.10 5.37 22.75
CA GLY A 194 8.62 6.26 21.69
C GLY A 194 8.11 5.49 20.47
N VAL A 195 8.82 4.45 20.05
CA VAL A 195 8.39 3.58 18.96
C VAL A 195 7.08 2.85 19.32
N LEU A 196 6.97 2.31 20.54
CA LEU A 196 5.72 1.66 20.99
C LEU A 196 4.54 2.65 21.04
N MET A 197 4.76 3.86 21.51
CA MET A 197 3.74 4.91 21.51
C MET A 197 3.23 5.19 20.09
N TRP A 198 4.11 5.36 19.11
CA TRP A 198 3.74 5.59 17.72
C TRP A 198 2.99 4.41 17.12
N ILE A 199 3.44 3.17 17.40
CA ILE A 199 2.75 1.96 16.95
C ILE A 199 1.32 1.94 17.49
N CYS A 200 1.11 2.24 18.78
CA CYS A 200 -0.23 2.29 19.38
C CYS A 200 -1.12 3.36 18.72
N ILE A 201 -0.60 4.58 18.53
CA ILE A 201 -1.34 5.68 17.90
C ILE A 201 -1.78 5.30 16.48
N LEU A 202 -0.83 4.82 15.67
CA LEU A 202 -1.12 4.43 14.28
C LEU A 202 -2.06 3.23 14.21
N ALA A 203 -1.93 2.26 15.12
CA ALA A 203 -2.80 1.10 15.21
C ALA A 203 -4.24 1.48 15.52
N VAL A 204 -4.46 2.37 16.51
CA VAL A 204 -5.80 2.86 16.86
C VAL A 204 -6.41 3.62 15.69
N ALA A 205 -5.66 4.53 15.06
CA ALA A 205 -6.13 5.28 13.90
C ALA A 205 -6.49 4.34 12.72
N PHE A 206 -5.64 3.34 12.44
CA PHE A 206 -5.86 2.38 11.37
C PHE A 206 -7.13 1.55 11.59
N VAL A 207 -7.35 1.05 12.81
CA VAL A 207 -8.55 0.28 13.18
C VAL A 207 -9.80 1.17 13.13
N ALA A 208 -9.73 2.40 13.62
CA ALA A 208 -10.85 3.35 13.56
C ALA A 208 -11.30 3.63 12.12
N VAL A 209 -10.35 3.89 11.22
CA VAL A 209 -10.62 4.04 9.78
C VAL A 209 -11.20 2.75 9.19
N GLY A 210 -10.70 1.59 9.61
CA GLY A 210 -11.23 0.29 9.22
C GLY A 210 -12.71 0.12 9.59
N PHE A 211 -13.11 0.49 10.81
CA PHE A 211 -14.51 0.46 11.23
C PHE A 211 -15.38 1.49 10.47
N ALA A 212 -14.84 2.65 10.12
CA ALA A 212 -15.55 3.60 9.25
C ALA A 212 -15.87 2.99 7.89
N PHE A 213 -14.89 2.34 7.23
CA PHE A 213 -15.12 1.64 5.97
C PHE A 213 -16.06 0.43 6.12
N PHE A 214 -15.96 -0.32 7.22
CA PHE A 214 -16.93 -1.37 7.53
C PHE A 214 -18.34 -0.83 7.64
N GLY A 215 -18.54 0.31 8.32
CA GLY A 215 -19.80 1.01 8.41
C GLY A 215 -20.33 1.44 7.02
N LEU A 216 -19.47 2.03 6.18
CA LEU A 216 -19.80 2.40 4.79
C LEU A 216 -20.22 1.19 3.95
N ASP A 217 -19.59 0.03 4.16
CA ASP A 217 -19.98 -1.22 3.48
C ASP A 217 -21.43 -1.62 3.85
N ARG A 218 -21.82 -1.41 5.10
CA ARG A 218 -23.19 -1.73 5.60
C ARG A 218 -24.26 -0.80 5.10
N LEU A 219 -23.94 0.46 4.81
CA LEU A 219 -24.88 1.45 4.27
C LEU A 219 -25.28 1.17 2.81
N GLY A 220 -24.52 0.36 2.09
CA GLY A 220 -24.88 -0.05 0.73
C GLY A 220 -26.24 -0.73 0.65
N LYS A 221 -27.09 -0.37 -0.34
CA LYS A 221 -28.38 -1.03 -0.53
C LYS A 221 -28.17 -2.54 -0.80
N LYS A 222 -28.91 -3.39 -0.07
CA LYS A 222 -29.07 -4.79 -0.45
C LYS A 222 -29.87 -4.79 -1.75
N LYS A 223 -29.31 -5.26 -2.84
CA LYS A 223 -30.06 -5.63 -4.03
C LYS A 223 -30.21 -7.12 -4.09
#